data_1c625ce0c466f1d1f3542c4cedbe843e
#
_entry.id   1c625ce0c466f1d1f3542c4cedbe843e
#
_cell.length_a   1.000
_cell.length_b   1.000
_cell.length_c   1.000
_cell.angle_alpha   90.00
_cell.angle_beta   90.00
_cell.angle_gamma   90.00
#
_symmetry.space_group_name_H-M   'P 1'
#
loop_
_entity.id
_entity.type
_entity.pdbx_description
1 polymer ?
#
loop_
_entity_poly.entity_id
_entity_poly.type
_entity_poly.pdbx_seq_one_letter_code
_entity_poly.pdbx_strand_id
1 'polypeptide(L)'
;MALSRRRFLQATGSLSVLGAMGAAASVPYSQGEDCPRLVPPSGSVDCHMHLYDSRVPAAPGATLLPPDASLDDYRQLQRRLGLRRMVIVTPSTYGTDNRVMLEGLARSGTDARGIAVVASTVSDEELARLHGAGVRGIRFNLSTGGQALDGIELLAARVNELGWHVQLATGPLLADIAPRLAALPGKVVIDHMGHVPQPEGVLSPAFKALDGLMQQGRTWVKLSGPYLRSKTGAPHFEDVGLVARRLISHYPQRLLWGSDWPHPTQSLQNKPDDAALLDTLLDWAPDDQVRQLILRDNPVDLYGFA
;
A
#
# COMPACT_ATOMS: atom_id res chain seq x y z
N MET A 1 18.63 -27.54 83.01
CA MET A 1 17.80 -26.45 82.48
C MET A 1 18.33 -26.14 81.09
N ALA A 2 17.60 -26.57 80.07
CA ALA A 2 18.01 -26.44 78.68
C ALA A 2 16.85 -25.76 77.90
N LEU A 3 17.14 -24.65 77.30
CA LEU A 3 16.19 -24.00 76.33
C LEU A 3 16.71 -24.16 74.96
N SER A 4 15.95 -24.91 74.16
CA SER A 4 16.12 -25.13 72.70
C SER A 4 15.71 -23.91 71.93
N ARG A 5 16.57 -23.41 71.00
CA ARG A 5 16.24 -22.40 70.04
C ARG A 5 15.99 -23.08 68.66
N ARG A 6 14.72 -23.18 68.24
CA ARG A 6 14.33 -23.52 66.88
C ARG A 6 14.67 -22.35 65.96
N ARG A 7 15.54 -22.59 64.96
CA ARG A 7 15.75 -21.72 63.83
C ARG A 7 14.62 -21.93 62.78
N PHE A 8 13.90 -20.86 62.51
CA PHE A 8 12.92 -20.79 61.42
C PHE A 8 13.69 -20.40 60.14
N LEU A 9 13.79 -21.34 59.19
CA LEU A 9 14.29 -21.06 57.85
C LEU A 9 13.10 -20.55 57.02
N GLN A 10 13.12 -19.25 56.68
CA GLN A 10 12.25 -18.69 55.67
C GLN A 10 12.83 -18.98 54.29
N ALA A 11 12.23 -19.87 53.55
CA ALA A 11 12.51 -20.06 52.14
C ALA A 11 11.74 -19.00 51.32
N THR A 12 12.45 -18.00 50.88
CA THR A 12 11.94 -17.06 49.86
C THR A 12 11.96 -17.74 48.48
N GLY A 13 10.83 -18.26 48.05
CA GLY A 13 10.66 -18.77 46.72
C GLY A 13 10.55 -17.59 45.73
N SER A 14 11.59 -17.36 44.95
CA SER A 14 11.53 -16.47 43.79
C SER A 14 10.70 -17.14 42.73
N LEU A 15 9.46 -16.67 42.49
CA LEU A 15 8.68 -16.99 41.32
C LEU A 15 9.30 -16.27 40.10
N SER A 16 10.08 -17.02 39.33
CA SER A 16 10.47 -16.57 37.99
C SER A 16 9.24 -16.67 37.07
N VAL A 17 8.61 -15.53 36.79
CA VAL A 17 7.62 -15.43 35.73
C VAL A 17 8.40 -15.49 34.42
N LEU A 18 8.55 -16.71 33.87
CA LEU A 18 8.88 -16.86 32.45
C LEU A 18 7.68 -16.34 31.66
N GLY A 19 7.79 -15.09 31.17
CA GLY A 19 6.91 -14.61 30.14
C GLY A 19 7.05 -15.54 28.93
N ALA A 20 6.00 -16.27 28.61
CA ALA A 20 5.91 -16.97 27.35
C ALA A 20 5.95 -15.90 26.24
N MET A 21 7.12 -15.69 25.64
CA MET A 21 7.20 -15.06 24.34
C MET A 21 6.49 -16.00 23.37
N GLY A 22 5.21 -15.76 23.14
CA GLY A 22 4.48 -16.42 22.09
C GLY A 22 5.24 -16.21 20.79
N ALA A 23 5.65 -17.28 20.13
CA ALA A 23 6.19 -17.19 18.78
C ALA A 23 5.18 -16.39 17.94
N ALA A 24 5.63 -15.27 17.40
CA ALA A 24 4.80 -14.49 16.49
C ALA A 24 4.45 -15.41 15.32
N ALA A 25 3.17 -15.66 15.10
CA ALA A 25 2.73 -16.48 13.99
C ALA A 25 3.18 -15.82 12.69
N SER A 26 3.78 -16.61 11.79
CA SER A 26 4.20 -16.10 10.47
C SER A 26 3.00 -15.51 9.73
N VAL A 27 3.15 -14.30 9.22
CA VAL A 27 2.11 -13.65 8.43
C VAL A 27 2.13 -14.18 7.01
N PRO A 28 1.00 -14.66 6.46
CA PRO A 28 0.95 -15.11 5.07
C PRO A 28 1.47 -14.04 4.09
N TYR A 29 2.28 -14.46 3.13
CA TYR A 29 2.87 -13.62 2.08
C TYR A 29 3.82 -12.51 2.57
N SER A 30 4.27 -12.54 3.81
CA SER A 30 5.27 -11.63 4.37
C SER A 30 6.37 -12.44 5.04
N GLN A 31 7.63 -12.18 4.72
CA GLN A 31 8.75 -12.78 5.42
C GLN A 31 8.99 -12.10 6.78
N GLY A 32 9.84 -12.73 7.59
CA GLY A 32 10.19 -12.23 8.91
C GLY A 32 9.06 -12.40 9.94
N GLU A 33 9.44 -12.32 11.21
CA GLU A 33 8.51 -12.46 12.34
C GLU A 33 8.53 -11.22 13.25
N ASP A 34 9.55 -10.36 13.10
CA ASP A 34 9.72 -9.17 13.91
C ASP A 34 8.70 -8.08 13.57
N CYS A 35 8.32 -7.32 14.59
CA CYS A 35 7.60 -6.07 14.36
C CYS A 35 8.53 -5.02 13.73
N PRO A 36 7.99 -4.03 13.00
CA PRO A 36 8.81 -2.94 12.49
C PRO A 36 9.41 -2.12 13.64
N ARG A 37 10.57 -1.54 13.39
CA ARG A 37 11.19 -0.55 14.31
C ARG A 37 10.41 0.77 14.30
N LEU A 38 9.84 1.12 13.17
CA LEU A 38 8.97 2.27 13.02
C LEU A 38 7.63 1.97 13.71
N VAL A 39 7.27 2.78 14.70
CA VAL A 39 5.94 2.73 15.32
C VAL A 39 5.02 3.71 14.56
N PRO A 40 4.04 3.21 13.78
CA PRO A 40 3.16 4.09 13.01
C PRO A 40 2.29 4.97 13.91
N PRO A 41 1.99 6.21 13.52
CA PRO A 41 1.02 7.04 14.21
C PRO A 41 -0.36 6.34 14.29
N SER A 42 -1.10 6.58 15.36
CA SER A 42 -2.47 6.06 15.47
C SER A 42 -3.32 6.51 14.27
N GLY A 43 -4.07 5.59 13.68
CA GLY A 43 -4.87 5.85 12.49
C GLY A 43 -4.11 5.78 11.16
N SER A 44 -2.87 5.29 11.17
CA SER A 44 -2.09 5.06 9.94
C SER A 44 -2.80 4.13 8.96
N VAL A 45 -2.55 4.36 7.68
CA VAL A 45 -3.20 3.72 6.54
C VAL A 45 -2.17 3.00 5.68
N ASP A 46 -2.42 1.73 5.37
CA ASP A 46 -1.82 1.08 4.21
C ASP A 46 -2.59 1.49 2.95
N CYS A 47 -1.99 2.28 2.09
CA CYS A 47 -2.65 2.85 0.92
C CYS A 47 -2.63 1.95 -0.33
N HIS A 48 -2.08 0.72 -0.23
CA HIS A 48 -2.03 -0.19 -1.37
C HIS A 48 -1.88 -1.64 -0.93
N MET A 49 -2.99 -2.37 -0.94
CA MET A 49 -2.99 -3.82 -0.77
C MET A 49 -4.04 -4.47 -1.66
N HIS A 50 -3.92 -5.77 -1.89
CA HIS A 50 -4.82 -6.55 -2.72
C HIS A 50 -5.40 -7.75 -1.96
N LEU A 51 -6.62 -8.15 -2.34
CA LEU A 51 -7.23 -9.40 -1.90
C LEU A 51 -7.40 -10.34 -3.09
N TYR A 52 -7.24 -11.64 -2.85
CA TYR A 52 -7.40 -12.68 -3.85
C TYR A 52 -8.28 -13.81 -3.31
N ASP A 53 -9.21 -14.26 -4.15
CA ASP A 53 -10.17 -15.34 -3.85
C ASP A 53 -10.43 -16.13 -5.12
N SER A 54 -10.00 -17.38 -5.14
CA SER A 54 -10.14 -18.30 -6.29
C SER A 54 -11.60 -18.66 -6.61
N ARG A 55 -12.55 -18.38 -5.70
CA ARG A 55 -13.98 -18.52 -5.99
C ARG A 55 -14.48 -17.49 -7.01
N VAL A 56 -13.77 -16.38 -7.18
CA VAL A 56 -14.03 -15.37 -8.19
C VAL A 56 -13.09 -15.63 -9.38
N PRO A 57 -13.62 -15.95 -10.57
CA PRO A 57 -12.78 -16.29 -11.70
C PRO A 57 -11.92 -15.11 -12.14
N ALA A 58 -10.70 -15.40 -12.57
CA ALA A 58 -9.84 -14.41 -13.19
C ALA A 58 -10.45 -13.90 -14.50
N ALA A 59 -10.19 -12.65 -14.84
CA ALA A 59 -10.62 -12.08 -16.10
C ALA A 59 -9.96 -12.79 -17.29
N PRO A 60 -10.63 -12.87 -18.44
CA PRO A 60 -10.03 -13.43 -19.65
C PRO A 60 -8.69 -12.73 -19.97
N GLY A 61 -7.65 -13.54 -20.20
CA GLY A 61 -6.30 -13.02 -20.50
C GLY A 61 -5.51 -12.51 -19.30
N ALA A 62 -5.99 -12.67 -18.06
CA ALA A 62 -5.21 -12.34 -16.88
C ALA A 62 -3.92 -13.16 -16.82
N THR A 63 -2.79 -12.50 -16.68
CA THR A 63 -1.45 -13.12 -16.61
C THR A 63 -0.94 -13.27 -15.18
N LEU A 64 -1.48 -12.49 -14.24
CA LEU A 64 -1.12 -12.52 -12.84
C LEU A 64 -2.18 -13.30 -12.05
N LEU A 65 -1.85 -14.50 -11.61
CA LEU A 65 -2.77 -15.44 -10.94
C LEU A 65 -2.17 -15.90 -9.60
N PRO A 66 -2.08 -15.02 -8.60
CA PRO A 66 -1.57 -15.38 -7.28
C PRO A 66 -2.55 -16.33 -6.56
N PRO A 67 -2.08 -17.06 -5.53
CA PRO A 67 -2.96 -17.84 -4.66
C PRO A 67 -3.90 -16.94 -3.85
N ASP A 68 -4.89 -17.56 -3.20
CA ASP A 68 -5.82 -16.87 -2.31
C ASP A 68 -5.08 -16.07 -1.23
N ALA A 69 -5.50 -14.84 -1.04
CA ALA A 69 -4.95 -13.93 -0.03
C ALA A 69 -6.13 -13.17 0.60
N SER A 70 -6.57 -13.66 1.75
CA SER A 70 -7.81 -13.22 2.38
C SER A 70 -7.65 -11.94 3.21
N LEU A 71 -8.77 -11.29 3.51
CA LEU A 71 -8.79 -10.19 4.46
C LEU A 71 -8.30 -10.60 5.86
N ASP A 72 -8.56 -11.85 6.28
CA ASP A 72 -8.14 -12.33 7.60
C ASP A 72 -6.63 -12.57 7.65
N ASP A 73 -6.02 -12.98 6.53
CA ASP A 73 -4.56 -13.03 6.38
C ASP A 73 -3.95 -11.63 6.45
N TYR A 74 -4.52 -10.68 5.70
CA TYR A 74 -4.05 -9.30 5.73
C TYR A 74 -4.18 -8.65 7.13
N ARG A 75 -5.22 -8.96 7.89
CA ARG A 75 -5.38 -8.46 9.27
C ARG A 75 -4.27 -8.94 10.20
N GLN A 76 -3.63 -10.08 9.92
CA GLN A 76 -2.44 -10.51 10.65
C GLN A 76 -1.29 -9.55 10.38
N LEU A 77 -1.10 -9.16 9.11
CA LEU A 77 -0.12 -8.14 8.74
C LEU A 77 -0.40 -6.79 9.42
N GLN A 78 -1.65 -6.32 9.35
CA GLN A 78 -2.04 -5.06 9.99
C GLN A 78 -1.65 -5.03 11.48
N ARG A 79 -1.93 -6.13 12.21
CA ARG A 79 -1.55 -6.23 13.63
C ARG A 79 -0.04 -6.20 13.82
N ARG A 80 0.72 -6.93 13.00
CA ARG A 80 2.18 -6.96 13.05
C ARG A 80 2.79 -5.57 12.80
N LEU A 81 2.26 -4.84 11.82
CA LEU A 81 2.75 -3.52 11.44
C LEU A 81 2.21 -2.38 12.33
N GLY A 82 1.21 -2.63 13.18
CA GLY A 82 0.55 -1.59 13.95
C GLY A 82 -0.32 -0.63 13.12
N LEU A 83 -0.77 -1.06 11.94
CA LEU A 83 -1.64 -0.28 11.05
C LEU A 83 -3.11 -0.54 11.38
N ARG A 84 -3.97 0.46 11.16
CA ARG A 84 -5.40 0.33 11.41
C ARG A 84 -6.24 0.34 10.15
N ARG A 85 -5.94 1.23 9.22
CA ARG A 85 -6.74 1.50 8.03
C ARG A 85 -6.06 0.94 6.79
N MET A 86 -6.85 0.70 5.75
CA MET A 86 -6.33 0.17 4.48
C MET A 86 -7.06 0.73 3.28
N VAL A 87 -6.38 0.69 2.14
CA VAL A 87 -6.98 0.92 0.82
C VAL A 87 -6.85 -0.37 0.01
N ILE A 88 -8.00 -1.01 -0.24
CA ILE A 88 -8.08 -2.25 -1.02
C ILE A 88 -8.13 -1.88 -2.49
N VAL A 89 -7.12 -2.29 -3.25
CA VAL A 89 -7.00 -2.00 -4.67
C VAL A 89 -7.40 -3.24 -5.47
N THR A 90 -8.37 -3.13 -6.36
CA THR A 90 -8.73 -4.23 -7.27
C THR A 90 -7.52 -4.59 -8.14
N PRO A 91 -7.01 -5.84 -8.10
CA PRO A 91 -5.86 -6.26 -8.89
C PRO A 91 -6.26 -6.52 -10.35
N SER A 92 -5.28 -6.52 -11.27
CA SER A 92 -5.50 -6.81 -12.70
C SER A 92 -6.06 -8.21 -12.95
N THR A 93 -5.88 -9.12 -12.02
CA THR A 93 -6.41 -10.50 -12.08
C THR A 93 -7.91 -10.55 -12.38
N TYR A 94 -8.69 -9.63 -11.83
CA TYR A 94 -10.15 -9.64 -11.96
C TYR A 94 -10.70 -8.69 -13.03
N GLY A 95 -9.83 -7.97 -13.75
CA GLY A 95 -10.30 -6.97 -14.73
C GLY A 95 -11.23 -5.97 -14.07
N THR A 96 -12.46 -5.85 -14.55
CA THR A 96 -13.50 -4.94 -14.02
C THR A 96 -14.39 -5.57 -12.94
N ASP A 97 -14.10 -6.79 -12.49
CA ASP A 97 -14.84 -7.45 -11.42
C ASP A 97 -14.29 -7.01 -10.06
N ASN A 98 -15.05 -6.18 -9.35
CA ASN A 98 -14.65 -5.61 -8.07
C ASN A 98 -15.19 -6.40 -6.86
N ARG A 99 -15.79 -7.59 -7.03
CA ARG A 99 -16.48 -8.33 -5.96
C ARG A 99 -15.59 -8.61 -4.75
N VAL A 100 -14.34 -9.04 -4.98
CA VAL A 100 -13.40 -9.36 -3.90
C VAL A 100 -13.07 -8.11 -3.06
N MET A 101 -12.80 -7.00 -3.72
CA MET A 101 -12.56 -5.70 -3.06
C MET A 101 -13.79 -5.24 -2.29
N LEU A 102 -14.99 -5.32 -2.88
CA LEU A 102 -16.25 -4.90 -2.25
C LEU A 102 -16.60 -5.76 -1.01
N GLU A 103 -16.34 -7.07 -1.05
CA GLU A 103 -16.48 -7.93 0.14
C GLU A 103 -15.52 -7.47 1.25
N GLY A 104 -14.26 -7.17 0.90
CA GLY A 104 -13.28 -6.63 1.83
C GLY A 104 -13.74 -5.33 2.48
N LEU A 105 -14.31 -4.41 1.70
CA LEU A 105 -14.88 -3.15 2.21
C LEU A 105 -16.05 -3.39 3.17
N ALA A 106 -16.99 -4.24 2.78
CA ALA A 106 -18.18 -4.56 3.61
C ALA A 106 -17.79 -5.13 4.97
N ARG A 107 -16.73 -5.97 5.03
CA ARG A 107 -16.21 -6.57 6.27
C ARG A 107 -15.36 -5.61 7.11
N SER A 108 -14.88 -4.51 6.53
CA SER A 108 -13.95 -3.58 7.20
C SER A 108 -14.59 -2.24 7.57
N GLY A 109 -15.76 -1.93 7.05
CA GLY A 109 -16.51 -0.71 7.37
C GLY A 109 -15.70 0.57 7.11
N THR A 110 -15.71 1.48 8.07
CA THR A 110 -15.08 2.81 7.94
C THR A 110 -13.55 2.77 7.93
N ASP A 111 -12.94 1.68 8.34
CA ASP A 111 -11.48 1.52 8.36
C ASP A 111 -10.88 1.11 6.99
N ALA A 112 -11.71 0.98 5.95
CA ALA A 112 -11.27 0.67 4.60
C ALA A 112 -11.82 1.62 3.55
N ARG A 113 -11.05 1.80 2.46
CA ARG A 113 -11.47 2.43 1.20
C ARG A 113 -11.10 1.53 0.03
N GLY A 114 -11.80 1.71 -1.09
CA GLY A 114 -11.59 0.90 -2.28
C GLY A 114 -11.08 1.71 -3.47
N ILE A 115 -10.28 1.05 -4.32
CA ILE A 115 -9.94 1.53 -5.66
C ILE A 115 -10.43 0.49 -6.65
N ALA A 116 -11.41 0.88 -7.45
CA ALA A 116 -12.08 0.00 -8.40
C ALA A 116 -11.39 0.01 -9.78
N VAL A 117 -11.58 -1.04 -10.54
CA VAL A 117 -11.35 -1.06 -11.99
C VAL A 117 -12.71 -1.07 -12.66
N VAL A 118 -12.95 -0.13 -13.58
CA VAL A 118 -14.25 0.00 -14.26
C VAL A 118 -14.05 0.09 -15.77
N ALA A 119 -15.05 -0.36 -16.51
CA ALA A 119 -15.08 -0.16 -17.98
C ALA A 119 -15.35 1.32 -18.29
N SER A 120 -14.92 1.79 -19.47
CA SER A 120 -15.23 3.15 -19.96
C SER A 120 -16.73 3.42 -20.09
N THR A 121 -17.52 2.34 -20.21
CA THR A 121 -18.98 2.36 -20.31
C THR A 121 -19.72 2.21 -18.99
N VAL A 122 -19.03 2.27 -17.84
CA VAL A 122 -19.65 2.16 -16.52
C VAL A 122 -20.78 3.17 -16.36
N SER A 123 -21.92 2.76 -15.80
CA SER A 123 -23.05 3.68 -15.57
C SER A 123 -22.85 4.57 -14.34
N ASP A 124 -23.60 5.68 -14.26
CA ASP A 124 -23.55 6.57 -13.09
C ASP A 124 -24.15 5.90 -11.87
N GLU A 125 -25.17 5.03 -12.05
CA GLU A 125 -25.74 4.23 -10.97
C GLU A 125 -24.70 3.29 -10.36
N GLU A 126 -23.88 2.66 -11.19
CA GLU A 126 -22.80 1.80 -10.69
C GLU A 126 -21.71 2.61 -9.99
N LEU A 127 -21.31 3.78 -10.52
CA LEU A 127 -20.39 4.68 -9.83
C LEU A 127 -20.94 5.13 -8.46
N ALA A 128 -22.22 5.48 -8.40
CA ALA A 128 -22.89 5.85 -7.13
C ALA A 128 -22.93 4.67 -6.13
N ARG A 129 -23.21 3.46 -6.60
CA ARG A 129 -23.17 2.23 -5.79
C ARG A 129 -21.78 1.96 -5.22
N LEU A 130 -20.76 2.07 -6.05
CA LEU A 130 -19.36 1.93 -5.64
C LEU A 130 -18.96 3.01 -4.62
N HIS A 131 -19.40 4.26 -4.82
CA HIS A 131 -19.16 5.36 -3.87
C HIS A 131 -19.76 5.05 -2.50
N GLY A 132 -21.02 4.61 -2.46
CA GLY A 132 -21.69 4.20 -1.23
C GLY A 132 -21.00 3.03 -0.52
N ALA A 133 -20.36 2.13 -1.26
CA ALA A 133 -19.58 1.02 -0.71
C ALA A 133 -18.19 1.44 -0.17
N GLY A 134 -17.76 2.69 -0.35
CA GLY A 134 -16.48 3.18 0.15
C GLY A 134 -15.36 3.30 -0.89
N VAL A 135 -15.68 3.15 -2.17
CA VAL A 135 -14.70 3.40 -3.26
C VAL A 135 -14.39 4.89 -3.36
N ARG A 136 -13.11 5.24 -3.59
CA ARG A 136 -12.60 6.62 -3.67
C ARG A 136 -11.70 6.87 -4.87
N GLY A 137 -11.60 5.92 -5.80
CA GLY A 137 -10.84 6.09 -7.02
C GLY A 137 -11.01 4.93 -7.98
N ILE A 138 -10.54 5.13 -9.20
CA ILE A 138 -10.45 4.09 -10.23
C ILE A 138 -8.99 3.85 -10.61
N ARG A 139 -8.67 2.62 -11.06
CA ARG A 139 -7.30 2.24 -11.40
C ARG A 139 -7.16 1.82 -12.85
N PHE A 140 -6.07 2.28 -13.47
CA PHE A 140 -5.54 1.77 -14.73
C PHE A 140 -4.19 1.09 -14.46
N ASN A 141 -4.05 -0.17 -14.89
CA ASN A 141 -2.81 -0.92 -14.73
C ASN A 141 -2.17 -1.19 -16.09
N LEU A 142 -1.12 -0.44 -16.42
CA LEU A 142 -0.37 -0.57 -17.66
C LEU A 142 0.88 -1.44 -17.51
N SER A 143 1.23 -1.82 -16.27
CA SER A 143 2.48 -2.55 -15.99
C SER A 143 2.35 -4.07 -16.20
N THR A 144 1.14 -4.62 -16.12
CA THR A 144 0.88 -6.07 -16.22
C THR A 144 -0.13 -6.43 -17.31
N GLY A 145 -0.17 -5.63 -18.39
CA GLY A 145 -1.10 -5.89 -19.52
C GLY A 145 -2.56 -5.62 -19.20
N GLY A 146 -2.82 -4.75 -18.22
CA GLY A 146 -4.18 -4.36 -17.84
C GLY A 146 -4.86 -3.44 -18.84
N GLN A 147 -5.93 -2.78 -18.39
CA GLN A 147 -6.80 -1.93 -19.19
C GLN A 147 -6.02 -0.82 -19.91
N ALA A 148 -6.23 -0.68 -21.21
CA ALA A 148 -5.73 0.46 -21.98
C ALA A 148 -6.29 1.79 -21.44
N LEU A 149 -5.60 2.91 -21.74
CA LEU A 149 -6.04 4.25 -21.32
C LEU A 149 -7.26 4.79 -22.09
N ASP A 150 -7.98 3.91 -22.81
CA ASP A 150 -9.13 4.32 -23.59
C ASP A 150 -10.25 4.89 -22.72
N GLY A 151 -10.67 6.11 -23.02
CA GLY A 151 -11.71 6.79 -22.27
C GLY A 151 -11.28 7.34 -20.91
N ILE A 152 -9.97 7.37 -20.59
CA ILE A 152 -9.48 7.87 -19.29
C ILE A 152 -9.92 9.32 -19.02
N GLU A 153 -9.98 10.17 -20.06
CA GLU A 153 -10.37 11.58 -19.92
C GLU A 153 -11.84 11.69 -19.49
N LEU A 154 -12.71 10.92 -20.13
CA LEU A 154 -14.14 10.88 -19.80
C LEU A 154 -14.35 10.31 -18.39
N LEU A 155 -13.70 9.20 -18.09
CA LEU A 155 -13.78 8.60 -16.74
C LEU A 155 -13.21 9.55 -15.66
N ALA A 156 -12.08 10.20 -15.92
CA ALA A 156 -11.49 11.15 -14.99
C ALA A 156 -12.45 12.32 -14.68
N ALA A 157 -13.14 12.85 -15.69
CA ALA A 157 -14.14 13.91 -15.48
C ALA A 157 -15.27 13.43 -14.58
N ARG A 158 -15.88 12.27 -14.89
CA ARG A 158 -17.00 11.70 -14.13
C ARG A 158 -16.63 11.36 -12.70
N VAL A 159 -15.48 10.72 -12.47
CA VAL A 159 -15.06 10.34 -11.11
C VAL A 159 -14.59 11.54 -10.28
N ASN A 160 -14.10 12.60 -10.93
CA ASN A 160 -13.75 13.85 -10.24
C ASN A 160 -15.00 14.54 -9.64
N GLU A 161 -16.17 14.45 -10.26
CA GLU A 161 -17.43 14.95 -9.70
C GLU A 161 -17.82 14.24 -8.40
N LEU A 162 -17.39 12.98 -8.23
CA LEU A 162 -17.55 12.21 -7.00
C LEU A 162 -16.45 12.49 -5.95
N GLY A 163 -15.48 13.36 -6.26
CA GLY A 163 -14.32 13.61 -5.42
C GLY A 163 -13.28 12.47 -5.44
N TRP A 164 -13.37 11.56 -6.42
CA TRP A 164 -12.44 10.46 -6.56
C TRP A 164 -11.19 10.88 -7.34
N HIS A 165 -10.17 10.04 -7.31
CA HIS A 165 -8.95 10.18 -8.10
C HIS A 165 -8.80 9.06 -9.14
N VAL A 166 -7.95 9.31 -10.12
CA VAL A 166 -7.48 8.29 -11.07
C VAL A 166 -6.13 7.77 -10.59
N GLN A 167 -6.01 6.46 -10.37
CA GLN A 167 -4.79 5.78 -9.96
C GLN A 167 -4.16 5.01 -11.11
N LEU A 168 -2.84 5.07 -11.27
CA LEU A 168 -2.13 4.41 -12.36
C LEU A 168 -0.91 3.62 -11.88
N ALA A 169 -0.83 2.36 -12.31
CA ALA A 169 0.41 1.62 -12.37
C ALA A 169 0.98 1.74 -13.78
N THR A 170 1.90 2.68 -13.97
CA THR A 170 2.33 3.13 -15.30
C THR A 170 3.34 2.21 -15.97
N GLY A 171 4.07 1.40 -15.19
CA GLY A 171 5.19 0.63 -15.71
C GLY A 171 6.23 1.53 -16.41
N PRO A 172 6.78 1.11 -17.55
CA PRO A 172 7.78 1.90 -18.29
C PRO A 172 7.19 3.09 -19.06
N LEU A 173 5.85 3.20 -19.14
CA LEU A 173 5.18 4.15 -20.03
C LEU A 173 5.02 5.55 -19.43
N LEU A 174 5.46 5.79 -18.19
CA LEU A 174 5.21 7.04 -17.47
C LEU A 174 5.64 8.28 -18.25
N ALA A 175 6.83 8.26 -18.84
CA ALA A 175 7.33 9.41 -19.61
C ALA A 175 6.45 9.72 -20.83
N ASP A 176 5.98 8.69 -21.51
CA ASP A 176 5.19 8.83 -22.74
C ASP A 176 3.77 9.34 -22.47
N ILE A 177 3.18 8.88 -21.35
CA ILE A 177 1.78 9.23 -21.02
C ILE A 177 1.65 10.47 -20.12
N ALA A 178 2.75 10.98 -19.54
CA ALA A 178 2.72 12.10 -18.62
C ALA A 178 2.00 13.34 -19.17
N PRO A 179 2.17 13.75 -20.44
CA PRO A 179 1.40 14.89 -20.99
C PRO A 179 -0.10 14.64 -20.95
N ARG A 180 -0.56 13.42 -21.18
CA ARG A 180 -1.97 13.03 -21.12
C ARG A 180 -2.48 13.07 -19.67
N LEU A 181 -1.70 12.57 -18.72
CA LEU A 181 -2.05 12.62 -17.29
C LEU A 181 -2.12 14.06 -16.76
N ALA A 182 -1.21 14.91 -17.24
CA ALA A 182 -1.18 16.33 -16.88
C ALA A 182 -2.46 17.08 -17.30
N ALA A 183 -3.15 16.62 -18.33
CA ALA A 183 -4.38 17.22 -18.84
C ALA A 183 -5.65 16.69 -18.15
N LEU A 184 -5.58 15.61 -17.36
CA LEU A 184 -6.75 15.04 -16.69
C LEU A 184 -7.32 16.00 -15.65
N PRO A 185 -8.64 16.09 -15.48
CA PRO A 185 -9.23 16.79 -14.37
C PRO A 185 -9.04 16.00 -13.06
N GLY A 186 -8.99 16.72 -11.92
CA GLY A 186 -8.93 16.11 -10.61
C GLY A 186 -7.55 15.60 -10.19
N LYS A 187 -7.55 14.75 -9.18
CA LYS A 187 -6.34 14.18 -8.58
C LYS A 187 -5.89 12.92 -9.35
N VAL A 188 -4.58 12.77 -9.51
CA VAL A 188 -3.95 11.57 -10.10
C VAL A 188 -3.05 10.92 -9.05
N VAL A 189 -3.10 9.60 -8.92
CA VAL A 189 -2.23 8.83 -8.02
C VAL A 189 -1.35 7.90 -8.83
N ILE A 190 -0.05 7.99 -8.66
CA ILE A 190 0.93 7.13 -9.33
C ILE A 190 1.41 6.05 -8.36
N ASP A 191 1.19 4.78 -8.73
CA ASP A 191 1.62 3.62 -7.95
C ASP A 191 3.14 3.44 -7.99
N HIS A 192 3.72 2.90 -6.93
CA HIS A 192 5.08 2.36 -6.85
C HIS A 192 6.15 3.31 -7.36
N MET A 193 6.09 4.58 -6.93
CA MET A 193 7.06 5.64 -7.34
C MET A 193 7.21 5.75 -8.86
N GLY A 194 6.11 5.51 -9.60
CA GLY A 194 6.11 5.59 -11.07
C GLY A 194 6.96 4.53 -11.76
N HIS A 195 7.35 3.46 -11.07
CA HIS A 195 8.26 2.45 -11.59
C HIS A 195 9.55 3.04 -12.16
N VAL A 196 10.06 4.12 -11.55
CA VAL A 196 11.29 4.79 -11.97
C VAL A 196 12.43 3.77 -12.13
N PRO A 197 13.04 3.64 -13.33
CA PRO A 197 14.03 2.62 -13.60
C PRO A 197 15.33 2.87 -12.83
N GLN A 198 16.02 1.78 -12.49
CA GLN A 198 17.34 1.80 -11.87
C GLN A 198 18.35 1.18 -12.82
N PRO A 199 19.61 1.69 -12.85
CA PRO A 199 20.22 2.62 -11.89
C PRO A 199 20.01 4.12 -12.20
N GLU A 200 19.35 4.50 -13.29
CA GLU A 200 19.22 5.91 -13.72
C GLU A 200 18.49 6.78 -12.68
N GLY A 201 17.54 6.19 -11.95
CA GLY A 201 16.87 6.81 -10.82
C GLY A 201 16.30 8.19 -11.14
N VAL A 202 16.69 9.20 -10.35
CA VAL A 202 16.23 10.59 -10.51
C VAL A 202 16.71 11.27 -11.81
N LEU A 203 17.64 10.69 -12.53
CA LEU A 203 18.12 11.20 -13.83
C LEU A 203 17.28 10.67 -15.00
N SER A 204 16.48 9.64 -14.79
CA SER A 204 15.68 9.01 -15.83
C SER A 204 14.60 9.94 -16.42
N PRO A 205 14.20 9.73 -17.68
CA PRO A 205 13.05 10.41 -18.27
C PRO A 205 11.75 10.18 -17.46
N ALA A 206 11.59 8.96 -16.92
CA ALA A 206 10.43 8.61 -16.09
C ALA A 206 10.35 9.48 -14.82
N PHE A 207 11.47 9.67 -14.12
CA PHE A 207 11.49 10.55 -12.94
C PHE A 207 11.22 12.01 -13.31
N LYS A 208 11.83 12.51 -14.38
CA LYS A 208 11.58 13.89 -14.85
C LYS A 208 10.10 14.12 -15.17
N ALA A 209 9.45 13.13 -15.80
CA ALA A 209 8.02 13.20 -16.07
C ALA A 209 7.19 13.18 -14.77
N LEU A 210 7.55 12.30 -13.80
CA LEU A 210 6.91 12.25 -12.49
C LEU A 210 7.03 13.57 -11.75
N ASP A 211 8.23 14.13 -11.70
CA ASP A 211 8.52 15.41 -11.05
C ASP A 211 7.68 16.55 -11.68
N GLY A 212 7.61 16.60 -13.01
CA GLY A 212 6.75 17.56 -13.74
C GLY A 212 5.26 17.42 -13.39
N LEU A 213 4.76 16.19 -13.25
CA LEU A 213 3.38 15.95 -12.79
C LEU A 213 3.17 16.40 -11.34
N MET A 214 4.14 16.15 -10.46
CA MET A 214 4.08 16.56 -9.06
C MET A 214 4.12 18.07 -8.88
N GLN A 215 4.87 18.80 -9.71
CA GLN A 215 4.91 20.28 -9.71
C GLN A 215 3.55 20.92 -9.99
N GLN A 216 2.67 20.26 -10.74
CA GLN A 216 1.30 20.74 -11.01
C GLN A 216 0.38 20.72 -9.79
N GLY A 217 0.76 20.08 -8.70
CA GLY A 217 0.03 20.12 -7.42
C GLY A 217 -1.14 19.16 -7.30
N ARG A 218 -1.48 18.37 -8.34
CA ARG A 218 -2.63 17.43 -8.36
C ARG A 218 -2.23 15.96 -8.33
N THR A 219 -0.96 15.66 -8.48
CA THR A 219 -0.43 14.30 -8.53
C THR A 219 0.04 13.86 -7.15
N TRP A 220 -0.29 12.63 -6.80
CA TRP A 220 0.10 11.92 -5.59
C TRP A 220 0.95 10.71 -5.97
N VAL A 221 1.84 10.29 -5.09
CA VAL A 221 2.71 9.14 -5.35
C VAL A 221 2.70 8.17 -4.18
N LYS A 222 2.58 6.88 -4.48
CA LYS A 222 2.72 5.82 -3.49
C LYS A 222 4.17 5.37 -3.36
N LEU A 223 4.72 5.54 -2.18
CA LEU A 223 6.01 4.98 -1.74
C LEU A 223 5.79 3.50 -1.39
N SER A 224 5.70 2.65 -2.39
CA SER A 224 5.37 1.23 -2.25
C SER A 224 6.17 0.39 -3.25
N GLY A 225 6.31 -0.91 -3.00
CA GLY A 225 6.92 -1.85 -3.91
C GLY A 225 8.36 -1.51 -4.36
N PRO A 226 9.30 -1.12 -3.46
CA PRO A 226 10.66 -0.79 -3.86
C PRO A 226 11.37 -1.96 -4.56
N TYR A 227 11.03 -3.18 -4.18
CA TYR A 227 11.56 -4.42 -4.76
C TYR A 227 11.23 -4.59 -6.26
N LEU A 228 10.24 -3.84 -6.79
CA LEU A 228 9.87 -3.93 -8.21
C LEU A 228 10.95 -3.37 -9.16
N ARG A 229 11.77 -2.44 -8.70
CA ARG A 229 12.77 -1.76 -9.53
C ARG A 229 14.16 -1.73 -8.94
N SER A 230 14.35 -1.97 -7.64
CA SER A 230 15.65 -1.93 -7.00
C SER A 230 16.62 -2.94 -7.61
N LYS A 231 17.87 -2.52 -7.77
CA LYS A 231 19.03 -3.35 -8.12
C LYS A 231 19.92 -3.64 -6.91
N THR A 232 19.84 -2.79 -5.86
CA THR A 232 20.58 -2.99 -4.62
C THR A 232 19.85 -3.95 -3.67
N GLY A 233 18.53 -4.06 -3.77
CA GLY A 233 17.72 -5.03 -3.02
C GLY A 233 17.48 -4.67 -1.56
N ALA A 234 16.82 -5.61 -0.88
CA ALA A 234 16.49 -5.53 0.53
C ALA A 234 17.75 -5.58 1.42
N PRO A 235 17.70 -5.05 2.68
CA PRO A 235 16.53 -4.42 3.30
C PRO A 235 16.38 -2.92 2.99
N HIS A 236 17.41 -2.26 2.47
CA HIS A 236 17.48 -0.80 2.39
C HIS A 236 17.01 -0.21 1.06
N PHE A 237 17.04 -1.00 -0.04
CA PHE A 237 16.67 -0.53 -1.39
C PHE A 237 17.28 0.85 -1.72
N GLU A 238 18.58 1.00 -1.53
CA GLU A 238 19.28 2.29 -1.51
C GLU A 238 19.08 3.10 -2.79
N ASP A 239 19.09 2.44 -3.95
CA ASP A 239 18.88 3.05 -5.27
C ASP A 239 17.48 3.64 -5.42
N VAL A 240 16.44 2.90 -5.05
CA VAL A 240 15.05 3.38 -5.03
C VAL A 240 14.85 4.40 -3.92
N GLY A 241 15.56 4.25 -2.80
CA GLY A 241 15.58 5.21 -1.68
C GLY A 241 16.02 6.61 -2.11
N LEU A 242 16.89 6.77 -3.11
CA LEU A 242 17.24 8.08 -3.68
C LEU A 242 16.03 8.74 -4.33
N VAL A 243 15.21 7.99 -5.05
CA VAL A 243 13.96 8.46 -5.65
C VAL A 243 12.96 8.87 -4.56
N ALA A 244 12.78 8.00 -3.55
CA ALA A 244 11.87 8.27 -2.44
C ALA A 244 12.25 9.55 -1.69
N ARG A 245 13.53 9.69 -1.29
CA ARG A 245 14.02 10.90 -0.59
C ARG A 245 13.86 12.16 -1.44
N ARG A 246 14.07 12.08 -2.76
CA ARG A 246 13.86 13.23 -3.65
C ARG A 246 12.39 13.65 -3.67
N LEU A 247 11.45 12.72 -3.77
CA LEU A 247 10.02 12.99 -3.71
C LEU A 247 9.62 13.56 -2.34
N ILE A 248 10.11 12.99 -1.26
CA ILE A 248 9.81 13.41 0.12
C ILE A 248 10.28 14.83 0.37
N SER A 249 11.48 15.19 -0.06
CA SER A 249 12.04 16.54 0.15
C SER A 249 11.29 17.66 -0.57
N HIS A 250 10.55 17.34 -1.64
CA HIS A 250 9.86 18.35 -2.46
C HIS A 250 8.33 18.31 -2.30
N TYR A 251 7.75 17.16 -2.00
CA TYR A 251 6.30 16.95 -2.07
C TYR A 251 5.73 16.16 -0.87
N PRO A 252 6.16 16.38 0.38
CA PRO A 252 5.79 15.53 1.51
C PRO A 252 4.27 15.44 1.73
N GLN A 253 3.49 16.46 1.30
CA GLN A 253 2.03 16.52 1.47
C GLN A 253 1.25 15.70 0.44
N ARG A 254 1.91 15.06 -0.53
CA ARG A 254 1.24 14.26 -1.58
C ARG A 254 1.90 12.91 -1.77
N LEU A 255 2.44 12.36 -0.70
CA LEU A 255 3.02 11.02 -0.67
C LEU A 255 2.21 10.12 0.24
N LEU A 256 2.14 8.85 -0.14
CA LEU A 256 1.40 7.80 0.54
C LEU A 256 2.34 6.61 0.72
N TRP A 257 2.16 5.82 1.77
CA TRP A 257 2.81 4.53 1.90
C TRP A 257 1.84 3.40 1.60
N GLY A 258 2.34 2.27 1.10
CA GLY A 258 1.55 1.07 0.88
C GLY A 258 2.43 -0.18 0.86
N SER A 259 1.93 -1.27 1.44
CA SER A 259 2.65 -2.55 1.52
C SER A 259 2.81 -3.23 0.16
N ASP A 260 1.80 -3.11 -0.70
CA ASP A 260 1.60 -3.94 -1.90
C ASP A 260 1.38 -5.43 -1.56
N TRP A 261 0.96 -5.72 -0.30
CA TRP A 261 0.61 -7.08 0.10
C TRP A 261 -0.52 -7.65 -0.79
N PRO A 262 -0.49 -8.90 -1.20
CA PRO A 262 0.44 -9.98 -0.89
C PRO A 262 1.64 -10.09 -1.85
N HIS A 263 2.11 -8.99 -2.42
CA HIS A 263 3.26 -8.90 -3.33
C HIS A 263 3.08 -9.82 -4.54
N PRO A 264 2.04 -9.62 -5.36
CA PRO A 264 1.59 -10.61 -6.31
C PRO A 264 2.59 -10.94 -7.42
N THR A 265 3.55 -10.04 -7.67
CA THR A 265 4.62 -10.23 -8.66
C THR A 265 5.83 -11.02 -8.13
N GLN A 266 5.86 -11.30 -6.82
CA GLN A 266 6.94 -12.04 -6.18
C GLN A 266 6.55 -13.51 -5.99
N SER A 267 7.50 -14.44 -6.18
CA SER A 267 7.26 -15.85 -5.86
C SER A 267 7.00 -16.05 -4.37
N LEU A 268 6.37 -17.15 -3.99
CA LEU A 268 6.08 -17.45 -2.58
C LEU A 268 7.34 -17.49 -1.71
N GLN A 269 8.48 -17.91 -2.29
CA GLN A 269 9.76 -18.02 -1.59
C GLN A 269 10.46 -16.68 -1.43
N ASN A 270 10.11 -15.70 -2.24
CA ASN A 270 10.79 -14.39 -2.32
C ASN A 270 9.88 -13.22 -1.93
N LYS A 271 8.86 -13.49 -1.11
CA LYS A 271 8.03 -12.40 -0.57
C LYS A 271 8.91 -11.46 0.27
N PRO A 272 8.71 -10.15 0.20
CA PRO A 272 9.45 -9.23 1.08
C PRO A 272 8.99 -9.36 2.52
N ASP A 273 9.79 -8.82 3.44
CA ASP A 273 9.39 -8.58 4.82
C ASP A 273 8.72 -7.20 4.90
N ASP A 274 7.43 -7.18 5.21
CA ASP A 274 6.65 -5.94 5.29
C ASP A 274 7.09 -5.03 6.46
N ALA A 275 7.64 -5.59 7.54
CA ALA A 275 8.22 -4.78 8.60
C ALA A 275 9.45 -4.02 8.07
N ALA A 276 10.32 -4.69 7.32
CA ALA A 276 11.45 -4.04 6.67
C ALA A 276 11.00 -3.02 5.62
N LEU A 277 9.93 -3.30 4.86
CA LEU A 277 9.35 -2.34 3.91
C LEU A 277 8.83 -1.08 4.61
N LEU A 278 8.18 -1.21 5.75
CA LEU A 278 7.72 -0.05 6.53
C LEU A 278 8.91 0.71 7.13
N ASP A 279 9.92 0.00 7.60
CA ASP A 279 11.14 0.57 8.18
C ASP A 279 11.98 1.38 7.19
N THR A 280 11.81 1.17 5.87
CA THR A 280 12.45 2.04 4.86
C THR A 280 12.10 3.52 5.05
N LEU A 281 10.92 3.83 5.63
CA LEU A 281 10.54 5.21 5.93
C LEU A 281 11.44 5.86 7.01
N LEU A 282 12.10 5.10 7.87
CA LEU A 282 13.08 5.65 8.81
C LEU A 282 14.29 6.26 8.07
N ASP A 283 14.70 5.60 6.97
CA ASP A 283 15.83 6.04 6.15
C ASP A 283 15.43 7.11 5.11
N TRP A 284 14.18 7.01 4.59
CA TRP A 284 13.71 7.90 3.52
C TRP A 284 13.14 9.22 4.05
N ALA A 285 12.49 9.19 5.20
CA ALA A 285 11.82 10.30 5.87
C ALA A 285 12.24 10.36 7.36
N PRO A 286 13.44 10.86 7.68
CA PRO A 286 13.94 10.87 9.06
C PRO A 286 13.11 11.75 10.01
N ASP A 287 12.35 12.72 9.49
CA ASP A 287 11.46 13.58 10.26
C ASP A 287 10.14 12.85 10.58
N ASP A 288 9.80 12.77 11.87
CA ASP A 288 8.57 12.17 12.37
C ASP A 288 7.30 12.83 11.82
N GLN A 289 7.32 14.15 11.64
CA GLN A 289 6.17 14.89 11.10
C GLN A 289 5.92 14.51 9.64
N VAL A 290 6.98 14.31 8.87
CA VAL A 290 6.88 13.85 7.48
C VAL A 290 6.35 12.42 7.41
N ARG A 291 6.80 11.52 8.30
CA ARG A 291 6.24 10.17 8.38
C ARG A 291 4.75 10.18 8.77
N GLN A 292 4.35 11.07 9.68
CA GLN A 292 2.96 11.26 10.04
C GLN A 292 2.12 11.73 8.84
N LEU A 293 2.62 12.67 8.04
CA LEU A 293 1.95 13.06 6.80
C LEU A 293 1.75 11.84 5.89
N ILE A 294 2.82 11.09 5.59
CA ILE A 294 2.80 9.97 4.65
C ILE A 294 1.88 8.83 5.09
N LEU A 295 1.91 8.51 6.39
CA LEU A 295 1.19 7.34 6.92
C LEU A 295 -0.25 7.64 7.36
N ARG A 296 -0.58 8.90 7.67
CA ARG A 296 -1.89 9.24 8.24
C ARG A 296 -2.56 10.43 7.56
N ASP A 297 -1.94 11.62 7.59
CA ASP A 297 -2.66 12.85 7.27
C ASP A 297 -2.97 12.95 5.77
N ASN A 298 -2.01 12.63 4.92
CA ASN A 298 -2.19 12.57 3.47
C ASN A 298 -3.23 11.50 3.04
N PRO A 299 -3.18 10.25 3.56
CA PRO A 299 -4.24 9.28 3.30
C PRO A 299 -5.63 9.74 3.77
N VAL A 300 -5.72 10.38 4.93
CA VAL A 300 -6.99 10.92 5.44
C VAL A 300 -7.56 11.95 4.48
N ASP A 301 -6.76 12.89 4.00
CA ASP A 301 -7.18 13.89 3.02
C ASP A 301 -7.59 13.27 1.68
N LEU A 302 -6.77 12.38 1.14
CA LEU A 302 -7.01 11.83 -0.21
C LEU A 302 -8.22 10.90 -0.26
N TYR A 303 -8.36 10.02 0.73
CA TYR A 303 -9.38 8.95 0.73
C TYR A 303 -10.62 9.27 1.58
N GLY A 304 -10.64 10.39 2.29
CA GLY A 304 -11.77 10.80 3.13
C GLY A 304 -11.99 9.83 4.31
N PHE A 305 -10.94 9.46 5.02
CA PHE A 305 -11.08 8.78 6.31
C PHE A 305 -11.48 9.81 7.39
N ALA A 306 -12.31 9.36 8.34
CA ALA A 306 -12.72 10.17 9.49
C ALA A 306 -11.66 10.11 10.60
#